data_46d2c11f75d6d06fc19fc556f6aa6a7b
#
_entry.id   46d2c11f75d6d06fc19fc556f6aa6a7b
#
_cell.length_a   1.000
_cell.length_b   1.000
_cell.length_c   1.000
_cell.angle_alpha   90.00
_cell.angle_beta   90.00
_cell.angle_gamma   90.00
#
_symmetry.space_group_name_H-M   'P 1'
#
loop_
_entity.id
_entity.type
_entity.pdbx_description
1 polymer ?
#
loop_
_entity_poly.entity_id
_entity_poly.type
_entity_poly.pdbx_seq_one_letter_code
_entity_poly.pdbx_strand_id
1 'polypeptide(L)'
;MYNMYPLMLNLNKKVVVIVGGGKIAYRKASGLKDTGAFVTIISPEICEEMKELPYITWKQKTFSNDDIKDAHLIYAATNQHAVNMMVKQAAHDFQWVNVVSDGTKSSFHTPGVIRHDEYIVTISTSGKNPSYTKRLKQALTSIFPKLIKKLSRTHK
;
A
#
# COMPACT_ATOMS: atom_id res chain seq x y z
N MET A 1 -24.20 -0.16 2.71
CA MET A 1 -23.47 0.08 3.97
C MET A 1 -22.00 0.25 3.63
N TYR A 2 -21.34 1.29 4.11
CA TYR A 2 -19.92 1.53 3.90
C TYR A 2 -19.16 1.03 5.13
N ASN A 3 -18.47 -0.11 4.99
CA ASN A 3 -17.71 -0.71 6.10
C ASN A 3 -16.26 -0.20 6.18
N MET A 4 -15.88 0.73 5.27
CA MET A 4 -14.53 1.30 5.23
C MET A 4 -14.53 2.71 5.80
N TYR A 5 -13.62 2.94 6.74
CA TYR A 5 -13.37 4.26 7.32
C TYR A 5 -12.04 4.80 6.79
N PRO A 6 -12.01 5.99 6.15
CA PRO A 6 -10.78 6.57 5.63
C PRO A 6 -9.90 7.09 6.76
N LEU A 7 -8.64 6.65 6.77
CA LEU A 7 -7.62 7.04 7.73
C LEU A 7 -6.32 7.44 7.02
N MET A 8 -5.60 8.36 7.63
CA MET A 8 -4.21 8.66 7.32
C MET A 8 -3.32 8.07 8.43
N LEU A 9 -2.50 7.08 8.09
CA LEU A 9 -1.62 6.42 9.05
C LEU A 9 -0.26 7.09 9.11
N ASN A 10 0.21 7.41 10.30
CA ASN A 10 1.60 7.76 10.52
C ASN A 10 2.43 6.47 10.63
N LEU A 11 3.23 6.20 9.60
CA LEU A 11 4.05 4.99 9.53
C LEU A 11 5.49 5.21 10.00
N ASN A 12 5.84 6.39 10.50
CA ASN A 12 7.18 6.64 11.01
C ASN A 12 7.55 5.61 12.10
N LYS A 13 8.67 4.91 11.90
CA LYS A 13 9.18 3.83 12.76
C LYS A 13 8.23 2.62 12.90
N LYS A 14 7.25 2.47 12.01
CA LYS A 14 6.38 1.28 11.99
C LYS A 14 6.99 0.18 11.13
N VAL A 15 6.79 -1.06 11.53
CA VAL A 15 7.24 -2.25 10.78
C VAL A 15 6.17 -2.60 9.75
N VAL A 16 6.58 -2.62 8.49
CA VAL A 16 5.72 -3.02 7.35
C VAL A 16 6.35 -4.21 6.65
N VAL A 17 5.59 -5.29 6.50
CA VAL A 17 6.04 -6.49 5.80
C VAL A 17 5.24 -6.69 4.53
N ILE A 18 5.94 -6.94 3.43
CA ILE A 18 5.35 -7.26 2.14
C ILE A 18 5.80 -8.67 1.75
N VAL A 19 4.87 -9.59 1.68
CA VAL A 19 5.11 -10.97 1.23
C VAL A 19 4.82 -11.04 -0.26
N GLY A 20 5.88 -11.27 -1.05
CA GLY A 20 5.87 -11.26 -2.51
C GLY A 20 6.88 -10.29 -3.11
N GLY A 21 7.38 -10.59 -4.31
CA GLY A 21 8.45 -9.85 -4.99
C GLY A 21 8.10 -9.31 -6.38
N GLY A 22 6.84 -9.48 -6.82
CA GLY A 22 6.40 -9.06 -8.16
C GLY A 22 5.96 -7.59 -8.24
N LYS A 23 5.45 -7.19 -9.42
CA LYS A 23 5.00 -5.82 -9.72
C LYS A 23 3.96 -5.26 -8.75
N ILE A 24 3.09 -6.11 -8.17
CA ILE A 24 2.09 -5.64 -7.19
C ILE A 24 2.78 -5.29 -5.88
N ALA A 25 3.67 -6.15 -5.40
CA ALA A 25 4.49 -5.91 -4.20
C ALA A 25 5.34 -4.65 -4.37
N TYR A 26 6.00 -4.48 -5.52
CA TYR A 26 6.74 -3.27 -5.87
C TYR A 26 5.89 -2.00 -5.75
N ARG A 27 4.67 -1.99 -6.30
CA ARG A 27 3.77 -0.82 -6.16
C ARG A 27 3.40 -0.51 -4.71
N LYS A 28 3.31 -1.56 -3.85
CA LYS A 28 3.07 -1.36 -2.41
C LYS A 28 4.30 -0.76 -1.73
N ALA A 29 5.48 -1.32 -2.01
CA ALA A 29 6.75 -0.80 -1.50
C ALA A 29 6.97 0.65 -1.93
N SER A 30 6.81 0.96 -3.23
CA SER A 30 6.97 2.32 -3.77
C SER A 30 6.04 3.34 -3.09
N GLY A 31 4.82 2.93 -2.71
CA GLY A 31 3.88 3.80 -1.99
C GLY A 31 4.31 4.14 -0.56
N LEU A 32 5.30 3.42 -0.01
CA LEU A 32 5.84 3.61 1.34
C LEU A 32 7.09 4.50 1.37
N LYS A 33 7.56 4.96 0.21
CA LYS A 33 8.68 5.91 0.13
C LYS A 33 8.42 7.12 1.02
N ASP A 34 9.45 7.58 1.72
CA ASP A 34 9.46 8.78 2.57
C ASP A 34 8.46 8.75 3.74
N THR A 35 7.90 7.57 4.09
CA THR A 35 7.00 7.41 5.24
C THR A 35 7.72 7.19 6.57
N GLY A 36 9.03 6.91 6.56
CA GLY A 36 9.80 6.54 7.73
C GLY A 36 9.51 5.13 8.26
N ALA A 37 8.79 4.29 7.50
CA ALA A 37 8.53 2.90 7.86
C ALA A 37 9.76 2.02 7.66
N PHE A 38 9.91 0.98 8.49
CA PHE A 38 10.83 -0.12 8.26
C PHE A 38 10.15 -1.14 7.35
N VAL A 39 10.53 -1.16 6.07
CA VAL A 39 9.88 -1.99 5.04
C VAL A 39 10.71 -3.24 4.79
N THR A 40 10.13 -4.42 5.03
CA THR A 40 10.74 -5.72 4.73
C THR A 40 9.96 -6.44 3.64
N ILE A 41 10.68 -6.92 2.63
CA ILE A 41 10.15 -7.78 1.57
C ILE A 41 10.53 -9.22 1.87
N ILE A 42 9.54 -10.12 1.86
CA ILE A 42 9.76 -11.57 2.00
C ILE A 42 9.42 -12.23 0.66
N SER A 43 10.42 -12.68 -0.07
CA SER A 43 10.22 -13.36 -1.35
C SER A 43 11.50 -14.10 -1.77
N PRO A 44 11.41 -15.27 -2.41
CA PRO A 44 12.58 -15.91 -3.03
C PRO A 44 13.23 -15.06 -4.11
N GLU A 45 12.41 -14.29 -4.85
CA GLU A 45 12.84 -13.41 -5.93
C GLU A 45 12.09 -12.08 -5.86
N ILE A 46 12.71 -11.00 -6.36
CA ILE A 46 12.09 -9.67 -6.50
C ILE A 46 12.31 -9.16 -7.92
N CYS A 47 11.37 -8.34 -8.40
CA CYS A 47 11.52 -7.69 -9.71
C CYS A 47 12.64 -6.65 -9.70
N GLU A 48 13.20 -6.34 -10.88
CA GLU A 48 14.37 -5.45 -11.01
C GLU A 48 14.10 -4.07 -10.39
N GLU A 49 12.92 -3.50 -10.63
CA GLU A 49 12.55 -2.19 -10.11
C GLU A 49 12.53 -2.16 -8.57
N MET A 50 12.31 -3.29 -7.92
CA MET A 50 12.33 -3.37 -6.46
C MET A 50 13.75 -3.35 -5.88
N LYS A 51 14.74 -3.85 -6.62
CA LYS A 51 16.15 -3.83 -6.23
C LYS A 51 16.69 -2.39 -6.11
N GLU A 52 16.10 -1.47 -6.85
CA GLU A 52 16.47 -0.05 -6.86
C GLU A 52 15.89 0.76 -5.67
N LEU A 53 15.09 0.13 -4.80
CA LEU A 53 14.51 0.82 -3.64
C LEU A 53 15.47 0.82 -2.45
N PRO A 54 16.07 1.96 -2.06
CA PRO A 54 17.13 1.98 -1.04
C PRO A 54 16.61 1.84 0.40
N TYR A 55 15.30 1.94 0.60
CA TYR A 55 14.65 1.95 1.94
C TYR A 55 13.98 0.62 2.30
N ILE A 56 14.18 -0.44 1.50
CA ILE A 56 13.66 -1.77 1.80
C ILE A 56 14.76 -2.69 2.32
N THR A 57 14.35 -3.65 3.14
CA THR A 57 15.16 -4.83 3.49
C THR A 57 14.57 -6.04 2.78
N TRP A 58 15.35 -6.70 1.94
CA TRP A 58 14.92 -7.92 1.28
C TRP A 58 15.44 -9.16 2.02
N LYS A 59 14.52 -10.03 2.43
CA LYS A 59 14.81 -11.37 2.92
C LYS A 59 14.51 -12.37 1.82
N GLN A 60 15.55 -12.92 1.21
CA GLN A 60 15.45 -13.87 0.09
C GLN A 60 15.06 -15.26 0.62
N LYS A 61 13.77 -15.46 0.86
CA LYS A 61 13.23 -16.72 1.39
C LYS A 61 11.73 -16.84 1.09
N THR A 62 11.19 -18.05 1.26
CA THR A 62 9.75 -18.26 1.33
C THR A 62 9.20 -17.75 2.66
N PHE A 63 7.92 -17.38 2.67
CA PHE A 63 7.21 -16.89 3.86
C PHE A 63 7.15 -17.95 4.97
N SER A 64 7.32 -17.51 6.21
CA SER A 64 6.98 -18.24 7.44
C SER A 64 6.24 -17.31 8.41
N ASN A 65 5.47 -17.88 9.34
CA ASN A 65 4.64 -17.10 10.27
C ASN A 65 5.44 -16.11 11.13
N ASP A 66 6.68 -16.45 11.49
CA ASP A 66 7.57 -15.59 12.27
C ASP A 66 7.95 -14.28 11.54
N ASP A 67 7.84 -14.26 10.22
CA ASP A 67 8.22 -13.08 9.43
C ASP A 67 7.34 -11.88 9.68
N ILE A 68 6.13 -12.08 10.19
CA ILE A 68 5.13 -11.01 10.38
C ILE A 68 4.78 -10.76 11.84
N LYS A 69 5.37 -11.48 12.81
CA LYS A 69 4.96 -11.38 14.22
C LYS A 69 5.02 -9.96 14.79
N ASP A 70 6.01 -9.17 14.38
CA ASP A 70 6.22 -7.79 14.86
C ASP A 70 5.70 -6.73 13.87
N ALA A 71 5.04 -7.14 12.79
CA ALA A 71 4.55 -6.23 11.77
C ALA A 71 3.31 -5.47 12.25
N HIS A 72 3.23 -4.18 11.93
CA HIS A 72 2.03 -3.36 12.11
C HIS A 72 1.14 -3.42 10.86
N LEU A 73 1.77 -3.40 9.68
CA LEU A 73 1.10 -3.45 8.38
C LEU A 73 1.67 -4.60 7.56
N ILE A 74 0.80 -5.38 6.93
CA ILE A 74 1.17 -6.56 6.16
C ILE A 74 0.50 -6.50 4.79
N TYR A 75 1.28 -6.74 3.74
CA TYR A 75 0.77 -6.94 2.40
C TYR A 75 1.02 -8.38 1.94
N ALA A 76 -0.03 -9.17 1.77
CA ALA A 76 0.00 -10.48 1.14
C ALA A 76 -0.12 -10.28 -0.38
N ALA A 77 1.02 -10.17 -1.06
CA ALA A 77 1.14 -9.69 -2.43
C ALA A 77 1.86 -10.67 -3.38
N THR A 78 1.69 -11.97 -3.13
CA THR A 78 2.20 -13.02 -4.01
C THR A 78 1.21 -13.33 -5.14
N ASN A 79 1.67 -14.06 -6.16
CA ASN A 79 0.83 -14.64 -7.21
C ASN A 79 0.15 -15.96 -6.78
N GLN A 80 0.44 -16.46 -5.57
CA GLN A 80 -0.11 -17.70 -5.03
C GLN A 80 -1.18 -17.37 -3.99
N HIS A 81 -2.45 -17.63 -4.32
CA HIS A 81 -3.57 -17.37 -3.42
C HIS A 81 -3.41 -18.09 -2.07
N ALA A 82 -2.94 -19.35 -2.09
CA ALA A 82 -2.72 -20.12 -0.87
C ALA A 82 -1.73 -19.44 0.09
N VAL A 83 -0.60 -18.92 -0.43
CA VAL A 83 0.38 -18.19 0.38
C VAL A 83 -0.22 -16.90 0.95
N ASN A 84 -0.99 -16.15 0.15
CA ASN A 84 -1.65 -14.94 0.63
C ASN A 84 -2.66 -15.24 1.75
N MET A 85 -3.34 -16.38 1.69
CA MET A 85 -4.24 -16.83 2.75
C MET A 85 -3.49 -17.28 4.00
N MET A 86 -2.35 -17.97 3.85
CA MET A 86 -1.47 -18.30 4.99
C MET A 86 -1.00 -17.04 5.73
N VAL A 87 -0.57 -16.00 5.00
CA VAL A 87 -0.20 -14.71 5.59
C VAL A 87 -1.36 -14.11 6.38
N LYS A 88 -2.58 -14.13 5.81
CA LYS A 88 -3.78 -13.62 6.49
C LYS A 88 -4.11 -14.39 7.76
N GLN A 89 -3.98 -15.72 7.74
CA GLN A 89 -4.26 -16.59 8.88
C GLN A 89 -3.21 -16.48 10.00
N ALA A 90 -1.94 -16.23 9.64
CA ALA A 90 -0.85 -16.07 10.58
C ALA A 90 -0.85 -14.69 11.29
N ALA A 91 -1.58 -13.71 10.73
CA ALA A 91 -1.63 -12.37 11.30
C ALA A 91 -2.51 -12.33 12.56
N HIS A 92 -2.07 -11.60 13.58
CA HIS A 92 -2.85 -11.32 14.79
C HIS A 92 -3.93 -10.27 14.55
N ASP A 93 -4.95 -10.22 15.40
CA ASP A 93 -6.11 -9.34 15.26
C ASP A 93 -5.78 -7.85 15.22
N PHE A 94 -4.70 -7.45 15.90
CA PHE A 94 -4.24 -6.05 15.91
C PHE A 94 -3.38 -5.67 14.69
N GLN A 95 -3.01 -6.62 13.83
CA GLN A 95 -2.22 -6.38 12.63
C GLN A 95 -3.13 -6.06 11.43
N TRP A 96 -2.77 -5.03 10.68
CA TRP A 96 -3.50 -4.65 9.49
C TRP A 96 -2.99 -5.41 8.27
N VAL A 97 -3.85 -6.19 7.62
CA VAL A 97 -3.49 -7.05 6.48
C VAL A 97 -4.24 -6.63 5.22
N ASN A 98 -3.49 -6.42 4.12
CA ASN A 98 -4.04 -6.26 2.78
C ASN A 98 -3.74 -7.52 1.95
N VAL A 99 -4.77 -8.22 1.52
CA VAL A 99 -4.68 -9.41 0.66
C VAL A 99 -4.95 -8.99 -0.77
N VAL A 100 -3.93 -8.99 -1.63
CA VAL A 100 -4.07 -8.44 -3.00
C VAL A 100 -4.90 -9.32 -3.92
N SER A 101 -4.99 -10.62 -3.64
CA SER A 101 -5.79 -11.59 -4.40
C SER A 101 -7.27 -11.61 -4.01
N ASP A 102 -7.61 -11.08 -2.83
CA ASP A 102 -8.99 -11.05 -2.32
C ASP A 102 -9.21 -9.86 -1.38
N GLY A 103 -9.79 -8.81 -1.90
CA GLY A 103 -10.08 -7.60 -1.11
C GLY A 103 -11.05 -7.83 0.07
N THR A 104 -11.90 -8.86 0.02
CA THR A 104 -12.86 -9.19 1.09
C THR A 104 -12.17 -9.72 2.35
N LYS A 105 -10.96 -10.24 2.20
CA LYS A 105 -10.11 -10.74 3.29
C LYS A 105 -9.19 -9.67 3.88
N SER A 106 -9.19 -8.48 3.29
CA SER A 106 -8.32 -7.37 3.71
C SER A 106 -8.91 -6.60 4.89
N SER A 107 -8.07 -6.26 5.87
CA SER A 107 -8.42 -5.34 6.96
C SER A 107 -8.41 -3.89 6.49
N PHE A 108 -7.66 -3.57 5.43
CA PHE A 108 -7.57 -2.23 4.85
C PHE A 108 -7.35 -2.28 3.34
N HIS A 109 -7.71 -1.19 2.66
CA HIS A 109 -7.43 -1.01 1.24
C HIS A 109 -6.47 0.16 1.03
N THR A 110 -5.58 0.04 0.05
CA THR A 110 -4.74 1.16 -0.38
C THR A 110 -5.47 1.94 -1.46
N PRO A 111 -5.86 3.20 -1.21
CA PRO A 111 -6.55 4.03 -2.20
C PRO A 111 -5.62 4.47 -3.33
N GLY A 112 -6.15 5.04 -4.39
CA GLY A 112 -5.39 5.85 -5.33
C GLY A 112 -4.92 7.12 -4.61
N VAL A 113 -3.63 7.46 -4.73
CA VAL A 113 -3.05 8.63 -4.03
C VAL A 113 -2.49 9.61 -5.05
N ILE A 114 -2.81 10.89 -4.87
CA ILE A 114 -2.16 12.02 -5.51
C ILE A 114 -1.41 12.77 -4.41
N ARG A 115 -0.09 12.94 -4.58
CA ARG A 115 0.76 13.68 -3.64
C ARG A 115 1.21 14.98 -4.29
N HIS A 116 1.16 16.04 -3.54
CA HIS A 116 1.72 17.35 -3.84
C HIS A 116 2.36 17.89 -2.56
N ASP A 117 3.20 18.91 -2.66
CA ASP A 117 4.01 19.41 -1.54
C ASP A 117 3.21 19.67 -0.26
N GLU A 118 2.03 20.26 -0.36
CA GLU A 118 1.21 20.68 0.79
C GLU A 118 -0.01 19.79 1.05
N TYR A 119 -0.37 18.88 0.11
CA TYR A 119 -1.60 18.11 0.25
C TYR A 119 -1.51 16.69 -0.30
N ILE A 120 -2.32 15.82 0.27
CA ILE A 120 -2.52 14.46 -0.21
C ILE A 120 -4.00 14.28 -0.53
N VAL A 121 -4.30 13.86 -1.76
CA VAL A 121 -5.67 13.47 -2.16
C VAL A 121 -5.73 11.97 -2.30
N THR A 122 -6.72 11.36 -1.69
CA THR A 122 -6.96 9.93 -1.79
C THR A 122 -8.31 9.65 -2.44
N ILE A 123 -8.33 8.63 -3.30
CA ILE A 123 -9.51 8.25 -4.06
C ILE A 123 -9.73 6.76 -3.88
N SER A 124 -10.91 6.37 -3.44
CA SER A 124 -11.27 4.97 -3.26
C SER A 124 -12.70 4.72 -3.74
N THR A 125 -12.91 3.56 -4.35
CA THR A 125 -14.22 3.00 -4.62
C THR A 125 -14.53 1.84 -3.67
N SER A 126 -13.84 1.80 -2.51
CA SER A 126 -13.93 0.70 -1.52
C SER A 126 -13.68 -0.67 -2.15
N GLY A 127 -12.74 -0.72 -3.12
CA GLY A 127 -12.39 -1.95 -3.83
C GLY A 127 -13.35 -2.36 -4.94
N LYS A 128 -14.48 -1.67 -5.13
CA LYS A 128 -15.54 -2.06 -6.10
C LYS A 128 -15.13 -1.86 -7.56
N ASN A 129 -14.35 -0.83 -7.86
CA ASN A 129 -13.96 -0.52 -9.25
C ASN A 129 -12.54 0.09 -9.34
N PRO A 130 -11.48 -0.74 -9.33
CA PRO A 130 -10.10 -0.26 -9.42
C PRO A 130 -9.78 0.50 -10.71
N SER A 131 -10.38 0.11 -11.84
CA SER A 131 -10.17 0.78 -13.13
C SER A 131 -10.77 2.19 -13.13
N TYR A 132 -11.95 2.38 -12.56
CA TYR A 132 -12.55 3.68 -12.38
C TYR A 132 -11.72 4.57 -11.45
N THR A 133 -11.25 4.02 -10.33
CA THR A 133 -10.33 4.73 -9.41
C THR A 133 -9.08 5.22 -10.13
N LYS A 134 -8.49 4.39 -11.01
CA LYS A 134 -7.32 4.77 -11.82
C LYS A 134 -7.63 5.93 -12.77
N ARG A 135 -8.74 5.85 -13.49
CA ARG A 135 -9.18 6.93 -14.44
C ARG A 135 -9.46 8.23 -13.70
N LEU A 136 -10.16 8.16 -12.57
CA LEU A 136 -10.48 9.33 -11.76
C LEU A 136 -9.21 9.96 -11.19
N LYS A 137 -8.26 9.14 -10.70
CA LYS A 137 -6.95 9.62 -10.28
C LYS A 137 -6.24 10.39 -11.39
N GLN A 138 -6.18 9.83 -12.61
CA GLN A 138 -5.52 10.47 -13.76
C GLN A 138 -6.16 11.83 -14.09
N ALA A 139 -7.50 11.88 -14.13
CA ALA A 139 -8.24 13.12 -14.38
C ALA A 139 -7.96 14.18 -13.30
N LEU A 140 -8.02 13.80 -12.02
CA LEU A 140 -7.76 14.71 -10.91
C LEU A 140 -6.30 15.18 -10.87
N THR A 141 -5.34 14.33 -11.19
CA THR A 141 -3.91 14.72 -11.26
C THR A 141 -3.68 15.88 -12.24
N SER A 142 -4.42 15.93 -13.34
CA SER A 142 -4.30 17.02 -14.34
C SER A 142 -5.01 18.32 -13.92
N ILE A 143 -6.08 18.23 -13.13
CA ILE A 143 -6.94 19.36 -12.77
C ILE A 143 -6.49 20.01 -11.44
N PHE A 144 -6.08 19.22 -10.47
CA PHE A 144 -5.81 19.66 -9.10
C PHE A 144 -4.80 20.80 -8.99
N PRO A 145 -3.65 20.80 -9.69
CA PRO A 145 -2.69 21.90 -9.61
C PRO A 145 -3.29 23.25 -10.05
N LYS A 146 -4.17 23.22 -11.07
CA LYS A 146 -4.86 24.43 -11.54
C LYS A 146 -5.87 24.95 -10.52
N LEU A 147 -6.60 24.02 -9.88
CA LEU A 147 -7.58 24.35 -8.85
C LEU A 147 -6.90 24.99 -7.62
N ILE A 148 -5.82 24.39 -7.12
CA ILE A 148 -5.06 24.92 -5.97
C ILE A 148 -4.49 26.30 -6.27
N LYS A 149 -3.91 26.50 -7.48
CA LYS A 149 -3.41 27.81 -7.89
C LYS A 149 -4.50 28.89 -7.94
N LYS A 150 -5.74 28.51 -8.27
CA LYS A 150 -6.89 29.42 -8.25
C LYS A 150 -7.27 29.78 -6.81
N LEU A 151 -7.32 28.78 -5.90
CA LEU A 151 -7.69 28.99 -4.50
C LEU A 151 -6.67 29.85 -3.75
N SER A 152 -5.37 29.64 -3.98
CA SER A 152 -4.29 30.43 -3.33
C SER A 152 -4.27 31.91 -3.75
N ARG A 153 -4.90 32.27 -4.88
CA ARG A 153 -5.04 33.66 -5.34
C ARG A 153 -6.26 34.38 -4.74
N THR A 154 -7.20 33.64 -4.17
CA THR A 154 -8.45 34.22 -3.63
C THR A 154 -8.31 34.59 -2.15
N HIS A 155 -7.19 34.23 -1.51
CA HIS A 155 -6.89 34.55 -0.11
C HIS A 155 -5.80 35.63 0.07
N LYS A 156 -5.55 36.43 -0.97
CA LYS A 156 -4.83 37.71 -0.91
C LYS A 156 -5.82 38.84 -1.16
#